data_893c5e4b6fc978b18076671909aa8d30
#
_entry.id   893c5e4b6fc978b18076671909aa8d30
#
_cell.length_a   1.000
_cell.length_b   1.000
_cell.length_c   1.000
_cell.angle_alpha   90.00
_cell.angle_beta   90.00
_cell.angle_gamma   90.00
#
_symmetry.space_group_name_H-M   'P 1'
#
loop_
_entity.id
_entity.type
_entity.pdbx_description
1 polymer ?
#
loop_
_entity_poly.entity_id
_entity_poly.type
_entity_poly.pdbx_seq_one_letter_code
_entity_poly.pdbx_strand_id
1 'polypeptide(L)'
;MVERLHGAARNEAVRELRGWAEVQDRDAIRKVYHFATFIEAWGFMNQVALMAEKMDHHPEWFNVYNRVEIVLSTHDVEGLSERDIKLAHAIDELAPVRDKR
;
A
#
# COMPACT_ATOMS: atom_id res chain seq x y z
N MET A 1 14.84 -6.42 13.83
CA MET A 1 15.11 -5.30 12.93
C MET A 1 14.64 -5.62 11.53
N VAL A 2 13.97 -4.67 10.88
CA VAL A 2 13.47 -4.91 9.52
C VAL A 2 14.65 -4.87 8.53
N GLU A 3 14.53 -5.67 7.48
CA GLU A 3 15.54 -5.72 6.42
C GLU A 3 14.90 -5.38 5.09
N ARG A 4 15.69 -4.75 4.23
CA ARG A 4 15.25 -4.45 2.88
C ARG A 4 15.16 -5.74 2.07
N LEU A 5 14.09 -5.87 1.29
CA LEU A 5 13.91 -7.01 0.40
C LEU A 5 14.79 -6.85 -0.84
N HIS A 6 15.33 -7.95 -1.34
CA HIS A 6 16.22 -7.95 -2.49
C HIS A 6 15.89 -9.11 -3.44
N GLY A 7 16.28 -8.92 -4.69
CA GLY A 7 16.34 -9.97 -5.69
C GLY A 7 15.04 -10.73 -5.90
N ALA A 8 15.15 -12.05 -6.00
CA ALA A 8 14.00 -12.90 -6.32
C ALA A 8 12.91 -12.83 -5.26
N ALA A 9 13.28 -12.79 -3.98
CA ALA A 9 12.30 -12.72 -2.90
C ALA A 9 11.48 -11.44 -2.99
N ARG A 10 12.13 -10.32 -3.29
CA ARG A 10 11.47 -9.04 -3.48
C ARG A 10 10.51 -9.09 -4.64
N ASN A 11 11.00 -9.56 -5.79
CA ASN A 11 10.20 -9.60 -7.02
C ASN A 11 8.99 -10.52 -6.89
N GLU A 12 9.16 -11.65 -6.22
CA GLU A 12 8.09 -12.59 -5.97
C GLU A 12 7.00 -11.95 -5.09
N ALA A 13 7.41 -11.30 -4.01
CA ALA A 13 6.47 -10.69 -3.09
C ALA A 13 5.64 -9.60 -3.78
N VAL A 14 6.30 -8.78 -4.59
CA VAL A 14 5.60 -7.70 -5.33
C VAL A 14 4.67 -8.29 -6.38
N ARG A 15 5.11 -9.34 -7.06
CA ARG A 15 4.30 -9.97 -8.10
C ARG A 15 2.98 -10.51 -7.56
N GLU A 16 2.97 -10.97 -6.33
CA GLU A 16 1.77 -11.50 -5.69
C GLU A 16 0.76 -10.43 -5.31
N LEU A 17 1.17 -9.16 -5.32
CA LEU A 17 0.31 -8.05 -4.95
C LEU A 17 -0.42 -7.51 -6.18
N ARG A 18 -1.64 -7.94 -6.37
CA ARG A 18 -2.44 -7.52 -7.52
C ARG A 18 -2.71 -6.03 -7.53
N GLY A 19 -2.43 -5.40 -8.66
CA GLY A 19 -2.72 -3.98 -8.83
C GLY A 19 -1.68 -3.06 -8.22
N TRP A 20 -0.71 -3.60 -7.49
CA TRP A 20 0.41 -2.81 -7.00
C TRP A 20 1.49 -2.78 -8.06
N ALA A 21 1.98 -1.59 -8.39
CA ALA A 21 3.02 -1.40 -9.38
C ALA A 21 4.26 -0.81 -8.74
N GLU A 22 5.41 -1.09 -9.34
CA GLU A 22 6.65 -0.48 -8.86
C GLU A 22 6.70 0.99 -9.24
N VAL A 23 7.20 1.79 -8.30
CA VAL A 23 7.39 3.22 -8.55
C VAL A 23 8.70 3.41 -9.31
N GLN A 24 8.68 4.30 -10.32
CA GLN A 24 9.92 4.64 -11.01
C GLN A 24 10.81 5.45 -10.07
N ASP A 25 12.12 5.19 -10.15
CA ASP A 25 13.14 5.96 -9.45
C ASP A 25 13.12 5.80 -7.92
N ARG A 26 12.34 4.84 -7.41
CA ARG A 26 12.30 4.53 -5.98
C ARG A 26 12.05 3.05 -5.79
N ASP A 27 12.59 2.52 -4.70
CA ASP A 27 12.27 1.16 -4.27
C ASP A 27 10.99 1.24 -3.43
N ALA A 28 9.85 1.29 -4.11
CA ALA A 28 8.53 1.49 -3.51
C ALA A 28 7.47 0.89 -4.42
N ILE A 29 6.27 0.66 -3.87
CA ILE A 29 5.13 0.18 -4.64
C ILE A 29 3.96 1.14 -4.49
N ARG A 30 3.07 1.13 -5.48
CA ARG A 30 2.00 2.11 -5.59
C ARG A 30 0.74 1.44 -6.10
N LYS A 31 -0.40 1.86 -5.56
CA LYS A 31 -1.71 1.42 -6.05
C LYS A 31 -2.70 2.57 -5.95
N VAL A 32 -3.62 2.64 -6.90
CA VAL A 32 -4.69 3.65 -6.91
C VAL A 32 -6.02 2.93 -6.72
N TYR A 33 -6.82 3.44 -5.77
CA TYR A 33 -8.16 2.93 -5.49
C TYR A 33 -9.18 3.96 -5.91
N HIS A 34 -10.28 3.50 -6.50
CA HIS A 34 -11.38 4.36 -6.93
C HIS A 34 -12.66 3.96 -6.21
N PHE A 35 -13.40 4.95 -5.75
CA PHE A 35 -14.62 4.73 -4.99
C PHE A 35 -15.78 5.46 -5.67
N ALA A 36 -17.00 5.19 -5.21
CA ALA A 36 -18.17 5.85 -5.77
C ALA A 36 -18.25 7.32 -5.32
N THR A 37 -17.84 7.59 -4.08
CA THR A 37 -17.97 8.93 -3.49
C THR A 37 -16.74 9.27 -2.66
N PHE A 38 -16.62 10.56 -2.34
CA PHE A 38 -15.57 11.00 -1.41
C PHE A 38 -15.73 10.35 -0.03
N ILE A 39 -16.96 10.20 0.44
CA ILE A 39 -17.19 9.63 1.77
C ILE A 39 -16.71 8.17 1.82
N GLU A 40 -16.93 7.41 0.74
CA GLU A 40 -16.38 6.05 0.67
C GLU A 40 -14.86 6.06 0.71
N ALA A 41 -14.24 6.95 -0.06
CA ALA A 41 -12.79 7.09 -0.09
C ALA A 41 -12.27 7.46 1.30
N TRP A 42 -12.91 8.43 1.94
CA TRP A 42 -12.53 8.90 3.26
C TRP A 42 -12.66 7.79 4.32
N GLY A 43 -13.76 7.02 4.25
CA GLY A 43 -13.95 5.89 5.16
C GLY A 43 -12.86 4.85 5.00
N PHE A 44 -12.51 4.54 3.75
CA PHE A 44 -11.41 3.63 3.46
C PHE A 44 -10.09 4.16 4.05
N MET A 45 -9.80 5.43 3.84
CA MET A 45 -8.58 6.04 4.38
C MET A 45 -8.53 5.96 5.90
N ASN A 46 -9.67 6.18 6.57
CA ASN A 46 -9.72 6.04 8.02
C ASN A 46 -9.36 4.63 8.48
N GLN A 47 -9.88 3.62 7.79
CA GLN A 47 -9.58 2.24 8.13
C GLN A 47 -8.10 1.92 7.88
N VAL A 48 -7.56 2.40 6.77
CA VAL A 48 -6.13 2.22 6.47
C VAL A 48 -5.28 2.92 7.53
N ALA A 49 -5.67 4.12 7.94
CA ALA A 49 -4.94 4.87 8.97
C ALA A 49 -4.87 4.09 10.28
N LEU A 50 -5.99 3.49 10.69
CA LEU A 50 -6.01 2.70 11.92
C LEU A 50 -5.12 1.47 11.81
N MET A 51 -5.14 0.81 10.65
CA MET A 51 -4.29 -0.36 10.42
C MET A 51 -2.82 0.02 10.40
N ALA A 52 -2.49 1.12 9.72
CA ALA A 52 -1.11 1.61 9.65
C ALA A 52 -0.58 1.94 11.05
N GLU A 53 -1.41 2.57 11.86
CA GLU A 53 -1.02 2.92 13.22
C GLU A 53 -0.79 1.66 14.06
N LYS A 54 -1.66 0.68 13.90
CA LYS A 54 -1.54 -0.59 14.62
C LYS A 54 -0.25 -1.32 14.24
N MET A 55 0.14 -1.25 12.97
CA MET A 55 1.34 -1.91 12.47
C MET A 55 2.60 -1.05 12.64
N ASP A 56 2.44 0.17 13.08
CA ASP A 56 3.51 1.15 13.18
C ASP A 56 4.27 1.28 11.86
N HIS A 57 3.52 1.32 10.76
CA HIS A 57 4.07 1.46 9.42
C HIS A 57 3.10 2.27 8.58
N HIS A 58 3.50 3.45 8.14
CA HIS A 58 2.58 4.44 7.60
C HIS A 58 2.76 4.63 6.10
N PRO A 59 1.65 4.75 5.34
CA PRO A 59 1.73 4.96 3.90
C PRO A 59 2.02 6.42 3.57
N GLU A 60 2.55 6.63 2.36
CA GLU A 60 2.50 7.92 1.71
C GLU A 60 1.23 7.87 0.86
N TRP A 61 0.38 8.88 0.94
CA TRP A 61 -0.85 8.80 0.17
C TRP A 61 -1.36 10.15 -0.27
N PHE A 62 -2.26 10.11 -1.25
CA PHE A 62 -2.81 11.30 -1.85
C PHE A 62 -4.26 11.02 -2.21
N ASN A 63 -5.15 11.93 -1.85
CA ASN A 63 -6.59 11.77 -2.10
C ASN A 63 -7.13 12.96 -2.88
N VAL A 64 -7.87 12.66 -3.94
CA VAL A 64 -8.66 13.65 -4.65
C VAL A 64 -10.05 13.05 -4.83
N TYR A 65 -11.03 13.65 -4.21
CA TYR A 65 -12.42 13.23 -4.27
C TYR A 65 -12.59 11.72 -4.00
N ASN A 66 -12.89 10.93 -5.04
CA ASN A 66 -13.13 9.48 -4.89
C ASN A 66 -11.91 8.62 -5.23
N ARG A 67 -10.75 9.23 -5.35
CA ARG A 67 -9.52 8.54 -5.74
C ARG A 67 -8.50 8.62 -4.62
N VAL A 68 -7.94 7.47 -4.26
CA VAL A 68 -6.89 7.38 -3.21
C VAL A 68 -5.68 6.69 -3.82
N GLU A 69 -4.56 7.39 -3.80
CA GLU A 69 -3.29 6.82 -4.25
C GLU A 69 -2.44 6.51 -3.03
N ILE A 70 -1.90 5.30 -2.96
CA ILE A 70 -1.09 4.85 -1.83
C ILE A 70 0.26 4.40 -2.35
N VAL A 71 1.33 4.89 -1.72
CA VAL A 71 2.70 4.47 -1.99
C VAL A 71 3.27 3.91 -0.70
N LEU A 72 3.92 2.76 -0.79
CA LEU A 72 4.52 2.09 0.36
C LEU A 72 6.02 1.91 0.15
N SER A 73 6.76 2.24 1.18
CA SER A 73 8.20 2.01 1.25
C SER A 73 8.59 2.09 2.72
N THR A 74 9.69 1.46 3.08
CA THR A 74 10.18 1.47 4.47
C THR A 74 11.36 2.42 4.55
N HIS A 75 11.14 3.60 5.14
CA HIS A 75 12.15 4.65 5.17
C HIS A 75 13.43 4.22 5.89
N ASP A 76 13.30 3.42 6.95
CA ASP A 76 14.45 2.97 7.72
C ASP A 76 15.46 2.21 6.90
N VAL A 77 15.03 1.54 5.82
CA VAL A 77 15.92 0.78 4.95
C VAL A 77 15.96 1.33 3.53
N GLU A 78 15.32 2.47 3.32
CA GLU A 78 15.26 3.17 2.04
C GLU A 78 14.80 2.26 0.90
N GLY A 79 13.78 1.45 1.17
CA GLY A 79 13.26 0.54 0.17
C GLY A 79 12.17 -0.34 0.72
N LEU A 80 11.78 -1.34 -0.09
CA LEU A 80 10.73 -2.26 0.31
C LEU A 80 11.22 -3.24 1.36
N SER A 81 10.36 -3.48 2.33
CA SER A 81 10.58 -4.49 3.36
C SER A 81 9.30 -5.31 3.52
N GLU A 82 9.38 -6.33 4.37
CA GLU A 82 8.23 -7.15 4.69
C GLU A 82 7.07 -6.32 5.25
N ARG A 83 7.37 -5.20 5.90
CA ARG A 83 6.32 -4.32 6.43
C ARG A 83 5.44 -3.75 5.33
N ASP A 84 6.02 -3.41 4.19
CA ASP A 84 5.27 -2.89 3.04
C ASP A 84 4.37 -3.96 2.46
N ILE A 85 4.87 -5.18 2.34
CA ILE A 85 4.11 -6.29 1.78
C ILE A 85 2.91 -6.60 2.69
N LYS A 86 3.13 -6.65 3.99
CA LYS A 86 2.05 -6.91 4.95
C LYS A 86 1.01 -5.81 4.94
N LEU A 87 1.44 -4.55 4.89
CA LEU A 87 0.50 -3.44 4.84
C LEU A 87 -0.28 -3.44 3.54
N ALA A 88 0.37 -3.73 2.41
CA ALA A 88 -0.31 -3.80 1.12
C ALA A 88 -1.43 -4.84 1.16
N HIS A 89 -1.16 -6.03 1.70
CA HIS A 89 -2.19 -7.06 1.85
C HIS A 89 -3.33 -6.58 2.75
N ALA A 90 -3.00 -5.93 3.86
CA ALA A 90 -4.01 -5.44 4.79
C ALA A 90 -4.89 -4.38 4.15
N ILE A 91 -4.29 -3.48 3.38
CA ILE A 91 -5.02 -2.43 2.67
C ILE A 91 -5.99 -3.06 1.66
N ASP A 92 -5.52 -4.06 0.91
CA ASP A 92 -6.36 -4.73 -0.07
C ASP A 92 -7.54 -5.44 0.60
N GLU A 93 -7.35 -5.98 1.81
CA GLU A 93 -8.44 -6.59 2.56
C GLU A 93 -9.50 -5.58 2.97
N LEU A 94 -9.12 -4.33 3.18
CA LEU A 94 -10.05 -3.28 3.57
C LEU A 94 -10.76 -2.67 2.38
N ALA A 95 -10.22 -2.85 1.17
CA ALA A 95 -10.79 -2.26 -0.03
C ALA A 95 -12.11 -2.93 -0.39
N PRO A 96 -13.04 -2.19 -1.07
CA PRO A 96 -14.27 -2.80 -1.56
C PRO A 96 -13.98 -3.99 -2.48
N VAL A 97 -14.90 -4.93 -2.55
CA VAL A 97 -14.74 -6.15 -3.33
C VAL A 97 -14.34 -5.86 -4.78
N ARG A 98 -14.92 -4.82 -5.37
CA ARG A 98 -14.63 -4.44 -6.77
C ARG A 98 -13.18 -4.07 -7.00
N ASP A 99 -12.47 -3.66 -5.95
CA ASP A 99 -11.07 -3.27 -6.06
C ASP A 99 -10.10 -4.38 -5.67
N LYS A 100 -10.63 -5.55 -5.31
CA LYS A 100 -9.79 -6.69 -4.94
C LYS A 100 -9.46 -7.61 -6.11
N ARG A 101 -9.91 -7.25 -7.29
CA ARG A 101 -9.73 -8.07 -8.49
C ARG A 101 -8.39 -7.89 -9.14
#